data_7b61aa0ae5711679f9a069033b9c9f42
#
_entry.id   7b61aa0ae5711679f9a069033b9c9f42
#
_cell.length_a   1.000
_cell.length_b   1.000
_cell.length_c   1.000
_cell.angle_alpha   90.00
_cell.angle_beta   90.00
_cell.angle_gamma   90.00
#
_symmetry.space_group_name_H-M   'P 1'
#
loop_
_entity.id
_entity.type
_entity.pdbx_description
1 polymer ?
#
loop_
_entity_poly.entity_id
_entity_poly.type
_entity_poly.pdbx_seq_one_letter_code
_entity_poly.pdbx_strand_id
1 'polypeptide(L)'
;MKYTLRNYIENLELAKGIEFNEKAEAQAILDYTEFLTKLDTLPNIDGLDKEFIKDTISEIISDELNHQEKLKMLYTMLTSIKANKD
;
A
#
# COMPACT_ATOMS: atom_id res chain seq x y z
N MET A 1 -21.79 22.29 -8.86
CA MET A 1 -22.46 21.33 -7.99
C MET A 1 -22.12 21.61 -6.54
N LYS A 2 -23.09 21.63 -5.68
CA LYS A 2 -22.85 21.90 -4.28
C LYS A 2 -22.26 20.68 -3.56
N TYR A 3 -21.27 20.94 -2.74
CA TYR A 3 -20.66 19.95 -1.88
C TYR A 3 -21.46 19.85 -0.60
N THR A 4 -22.24 18.78 -0.44
CA THR A 4 -23.17 18.61 0.68
C THR A 4 -22.48 17.96 1.89
N LEU A 5 -23.13 18.04 3.05
CA LEU A 5 -22.68 17.33 4.24
C LEU A 5 -22.59 15.82 4.00
N ARG A 6 -23.54 15.28 3.26
CA ARG A 6 -23.52 13.86 2.92
C ARG A 6 -22.29 13.50 2.11
N ASN A 7 -21.96 14.31 1.10
CA ASN A 7 -20.76 14.09 0.28
C ASN A 7 -19.50 14.15 1.13
N TYR A 8 -19.45 15.06 2.08
CA TYR A 8 -18.33 15.18 2.99
C TYR A 8 -18.14 13.92 3.83
N ILE A 9 -19.24 13.40 4.39
CA ILE A 9 -19.20 12.17 5.19
C ILE A 9 -18.75 10.97 4.34
N GLU A 10 -19.30 10.86 3.13
CA GLU A 10 -18.92 9.79 2.22
C GLU A 10 -17.43 9.84 1.86
N ASN A 11 -16.89 11.03 1.64
CA ASN A 11 -15.47 11.21 1.35
C ASN A 11 -14.60 10.84 2.56
N LEU A 12 -15.06 11.14 3.78
CA LEU A 12 -14.33 10.76 4.98
C LEU A 12 -14.30 9.24 5.15
N GLU A 13 -15.39 8.56 4.84
CA GLU A 13 -15.45 7.10 4.92
C GLU A 13 -14.52 6.47 3.89
N LEU A 14 -14.50 7.00 2.67
CA LEU A 14 -13.57 6.56 1.64
C LEU A 14 -12.12 6.79 2.08
N ALA A 15 -11.84 7.97 2.64
CA ALA A 15 -10.49 8.28 3.10
C ALA A 15 -10.03 7.32 4.19
N LYS A 16 -10.92 6.95 5.11
CA LYS A 16 -10.60 5.98 6.16
C LYS A 16 -10.31 4.60 5.57
N GLY A 17 -11.09 4.19 4.57
CA GLY A 17 -10.84 2.93 3.87
C GLY A 17 -9.49 2.92 3.16
N ILE A 18 -9.13 4.04 2.54
CA ILE A 18 -7.83 4.17 1.87
C ILE A 18 -6.70 4.14 2.89
N GLU A 19 -6.85 4.81 4.03
CA GLU A 19 -5.86 4.78 5.09
C GLU A 19 -5.66 3.35 5.62
N PHE A 20 -6.74 2.61 5.80
CA PHE A 20 -6.67 1.22 6.23
C PHE A 20 -5.88 0.39 5.22
N ASN A 21 -6.18 0.54 3.93
CA ASN A 21 -5.48 -0.20 2.88
C ASN A 21 -4.02 0.20 2.79
N GLU A 22 -3.70 1.47 2.98
CA GLU A 22 -2.33 1.94 3.00
C GLU A 22 -1.52 1.28 4.10
N LYS A 23 -2.11 1.14 5.29
CA LYS A 23 -1.46 0.46 6.41
C LYS A 23 -1.27 -1.03 6.14
N ALA A 24 -2.25 -1.66 5.51
CA ALA A 24 -2.15 -3.07 5.12
C ALA A 24 -1.03 -3.30 4.11
N GLU A 25 -0.88 -2.39 3.14
CA GLU A 25 0.21 -2.45 2.16
C GLU A 25 1.57 -2.28 2.85
N ALA A 26 1.67 -1.35 3.81
CA ALA A 26 2.89 -1.15 4.57
C ALA A 26 3.28 -2.39 5.37
N GLN A 27 2.30 -3.06 5.98
CA GLN A 27 2.56 -4.30 6.72
C GLN A 27 3.02 -5.40 5.77
N ALA A 28 2.41 -5.51 4.60
CA ALA A 28 2.82 -6.50 3.60
C ALA A 28 4.27 -6.29 3.17
N ILE A 29 4.66 -5.04 2.96
CA ILE A 29 6.05 -4.71 2.59
C ILE A 29 7.02 -5.17 3.69
N LEU A 30 6.68 -4.93 4.96
CA LEU A 30 7.50 -5.38 6.08
C LEU A 30 7.62 -6.89 6.12
N ASP A 31 6.51 -7.60 5.92
CA ASP A 31 6.48 -9.05 5.94
C ASP A 31 7.34 -9.66 4.82
N TYR A 32 7.24 -9.11 3.61
CA TYR A 32 8.04 -9.57 2.49
C TYR A 32 9.52 -9.26 2.69
N THR A 33 9.83 -8.07 3.23
CA THR A 33 11.20 -7.69 3.50
C THR A 33 11.83 -8.64 4.53
N GLU A 34 11.09 -8.97 5.58
CA GLU A 34 11.54 -9.92 6.58
C GLU A 34 11.77 -11.29 5.97
N PHE A 35 10.86 -11.73 5.09
CA PHE A 35 11.01 -13.00 4.37
C PHE A 35 12.31 -13.01 3.58
N LEU A 36 12.63 -11.92 2.88
CA LEU A 36 13.87 -11.83 2.11
C LEU A 36 15.10 -11.99 2.99
N THR A 37 15.10 -11.43 4.19
CA THR A 37 16.25 -11.59 5.09
C THR A 37 16.42 -13.02 5.57
N LYS A 38 15.33 -13.77 5.67
CA LYS A 38 15.37 -15.17 6.11
C LYS A 38 15.68 -16.14 4.98
N LEU A 39 15.44 -15.73 3.75
CA LEU A 39 15.59 -16.59 2.58
C LEU A 39 16.98 -17.20 2.48
N ASP A 40 18.01 -16.39 2.73
CA ASP A 40 19.40 -16.83 2.62
C ASP A 40 19.79 -17.85 3.69
N THR A 41 19.01 -17.96 4.75
CA THR A 41 19.26 -18.91 5.85
C THR A 41 18.60 -20.27 5.63
N LEU A 42 17.77 -20.41 4.60
CA LEU A 42 17.05 -21.65 4.32
C LEU A 42 18.00 -22.64 3.62
N PRO A 43 18.29 -23.81 4.24
CA PRO A 43 19.33 -24.68 3.74
C PRO A 43 18.94 -25.57 2.56
N ASN A 44 17.65 -25.76 2.31
CA ASN A 44 17.19 -26.72 1.32
C ASN A 44 16.73 -26.11 0.00
N ILE A 45 17.04 -24.84 -0.22
CA ILE A 45 16.65 -24.15 -1.45
C ILE A 45 17.89 -23.94 -2.31
N ASP A 46 17.80 -24.39 -3.56
CA ASP A 46 18.85 -24.21 -4.57
C ASP A 46 19.10 -22.72 -4.82
N GLY A 47 20.35 -22.38 -5.14
CA GLY A 47 20.75 -20.99 -5.41
C GLY A 47 19.95 -20.33 -6.52
N LEU A 48 19.62 -21.06 -7.60
CA LEU A 48 18.81 -20.52 -8.68
C LEU A 48 17.37 -20.27 -8.21
N ASP A 49 16.84 -21.16 -7.40
CA ASP A 49 15.50 -21.00 -6.85
C ASP A 49 15.44 -19.84 -5.87
N LYS A 50 16.47 -19.67 -5.04
CA LYS A 50 16.56 -18.52 -4.15
C LYS A 50 16.55 -17.21 -4.92
N GLU A 51 17.30 -17.14 -6.01
CA GLU A 51 17.37 -15.95 -6.82
C GLU A 51 16.04 -15.64 -7.48
N PHE A 52 15.35 -16.64 -8.00
CA PHE A 52 14.02 -16.47 -8.58
C PHE A 52 13.03 -15.95 -7.53
N ILE A 53 13.04 -16.54 -6.35
CA ILE A 53 12.14 -16.12 -5.26
C ILE A 53 12.46 -14.68 -4.85
N LYS A 54 13.74 -14.35 -4.71
CA LYS A 54 14.18 -13.01 -4.35
C LYS A 54 13.71 -11.96 -5.35
N ASP A 55 13.88 -12.24 -6.64
CA ASP A 55 13.47 -11.32 -7.69
C ASP A 55 11.96 -11.14 -7.71
N THR A 56 11.22 -12.23 -7.56
CA THR A 56 9.76 -12.20 -7.56
C THR A 56 9.22 -11.40 -6.36
N ILE A 57 9.78 -11.66 -5.18
CA ILE A 57 9.36 -10.93 -3.96
C ILE A 57 9.72 -9.43 -4.09
N SER A 58 10.88 -9.13 -4.66
CA SER A 58 11.30 -7.74 -4.87
C SER A 58 10.35 -7.00 -5.81
N GLU A 59 9.84 -7.68 -6.85
CA GLU A 59 8.83 -7.13 -7.74
C GLU A 59 7.53 -6.83 -6.99
N ILE A 60 7.10 -7.77 -6.15
CA ILE A 60 5.89 -7.59 -5.34
C ILE A 60 6.05 -6.39 -4.42
N ILE A 61 7.19 -6.25 -3.76
CA ILE A 61 7.47 -5.10 -2.88
C ILE A 61 7.39 -3.79 -3.66
N SER A 62 7.97 -3.76 -4.86
CA SER A 62 7.92 -2.57 -5.72
C SER A 62 6.49 -2.20 -6.07
N ASP A 63 5.65 -3.19 -6.40
CA ASP A 63 4.25 -2.97 -6.72
C ASP A 63 3.49 -2.44 -5.49
N GLU A 64 3.75 -3.01 -4.31
CA GLU A 64 3.11 -2.57 -3.08
C GLU A 64 3.49 -1.12 -2.74
N LEU A 65 4.75 -0.73 -2.97
CA LEU A 65 5.20 0.64 -2.76
C LEU A 65 4.47 1.61 -3.70
N ASN A 66 4.29 1.21 -4.95
CA ASN A 66 3.53 2.02 -5.92
C ASN A 66 2.07 2.16 -5.50
N HIS A 67 1.45 1.09 -5.02
CA HIS A 67 0.08 1.13 -4.53
C HIS A 67 -0.04 2.07 -3.33
N GLN A 68 0.90 1.97 -2.39
CA GLN A 68 0.90 2.79 -1.20
C GLN A 68 0.99 4.28 -1.55
N GLU A 69 1.83 4.62 -2.51
CA GLU A 69 1.96 6.00 -2.97
C GLU A 69 0.68 6.51 -3.61
N LYS A 70 0.05 5.70 -4.44
CA LYS A 70 -1.23 6.05 -5.07
C LYS A 70 -2.33 6.22 -4.02
N LEU A 71 -2.35 5.36 -3.01
CA LEU A 71 -3.32 5.47 -1.92
C LEU A 71 -3.12 6.76 -1.13
N LYS A 72 -1.87 7.16 -0.89
CA LYS A 72 -1.57 8.44 -0.24
C LYS A 72 -2.10 9.61 -1.03
N MET A 73 -1.91 9.58 -2.34
CA MET A 73 -2.40 10.65 -3.21
C MET A 73 -3.92 10.74 -3.16
N LEU A 74 -4.61 9.60 -3.22
CA LEU A 74 -6.06 9.57 -3.13
C LEU A 74 -6.55 10.08 -1.78
N TYR A 75 -5.90 9.68 -0.70
CA TYR A 75 -6.25 10.15 0.63
C TYR A 75 -6.12 11.67 0.73
N THR A 76 -5.01 12.21 0.25
CA THR A 76 -4.77 13.65 0.25
C THR A 76 -5.83 14.38 -0.56
N MET A 77 -6.15 13.85 -1.74
CA MET A 77 -7.17 14.46 -2.60
C MET A 77 -8.53 14.46 -1.91
N LEU A 78 -8.96 13.33 -1.35
CA LEU A 78 -10.26 13.23 -0.70
C LEU A 78 -10.39 14.11 0.52
N THR A 79 -9.31 14.22 1.31
CA THR A 79 -9.36 15.06 2.51
C THR A 79 -9.25 16.55 2.20
N SER A 80 -8.68 16.91 1.05
CA SER A 80 -8.58 18.32 0.68
C SER A 80 -9.82 18.86 -0.03
N ILE A 81 -10.68 17.99 -0.57
CA ILE A 81 -11.90 18.43 -1.24
C ILE A 81 -12.78 19.28 -0.32
N LYS A 82 -12.84 18.93 0.95
CA LYS A 82 -13.66 19.66 1.91
C LYS A 82 -13.25 21.14 2.04
N ALA A 83 -12.01 21.45 1.73
CA ALA A 83 -11.51 22.84 1.82
C ALA A 83 -12.00 23.71 0.66
N ASN A 84 -12.49 23.10 -0.41
CA ASN A 84 -12.90 23.78 -1.62
C ASN A 84 -14.41 23.85 -1.78
N LYS A 85 -15.16 23.50 -0.77
CA LYS A 85 -16.61 23.54 -0.87
C LYS A 85 -17.12 24.98 -0.83
N ASP A 86 -18.19 25.22 -1.49
CA ASP A 86 -18.86 26.51 -1.50
C ASP A 86 -19.90 26.63 -0.42
#